data_df48bbb2ecec1296d3f9e14a75b1998c
#
_entry.id   df48bbb2ecec1296d3f9e14a75b1998c
#
_cell.length_a   1.000
_cell.length_b   1.000
_cell.length_c   1.000
_cell.angle_alpha   90.00
_cell.angle_beta   90.00
_cell.angle_gamma   90.00
#
_symmetry.space_group_name_H-M   'P 1'
#
loop_
_entity.id
_entity.type
_entity.pdbx_description
1 polymer ?
#
loop_
_entity_poly.entity_id
_entity_poly.type
_entity_poly.pdbx_seq_one_letter_code
_entity_poly.pdbx_strand_id
1 'polypeptide(L)'
;SDLKTVNLSVVSVAFVGSFVLGGLLILFKNKYPGVSVEIHEGNIRELRAGLLDDSIDLLLETAIPAGDEVERYLYDYEQIILAVPAEFEVNKKLRSFQMAFAQARDGAFRGKDVQPVPMQAFRDCPFIFLKEENDICMRSRGICRNAGFEPKVELFLDQIMTSFYVAKSGSGIAFIRNSLLSLVSDTDALIYYKIGDPLARREIFMTRKKGRYMTKAMEAFLRLCHIRPEKPIE
;
A
#
# COMPACT_ATOMS: atom_id res chain seq x y z
N SER A 1 34.57 5.13 1.87
CA SER A 1 35.19 3.80 1.84
C SER A 1 34.40 2.84 0.97
N ASP A 2 35.07 2.28 0.07
CA ASP A 2 34.78 1.52 -1.12
C ASP A 2 33.77 0.36 -0.95
N LEU A 3 32.52 0.60 -1.31
CA LEU A 3 31.59 -0.44 -1.74
C LEU A 3 31.91 -0.73 -3.22
N LYS A 4 32.95 -1.54 -3.47
CA LYS A 4 33.29 -2.01 -4.82
C LYS A 4 32.25 -3.03 -5.24
N THR A 5 31.64 -2.81 -6.39
CA THR A 5 30.74 -3.70 -7.15
C THR A 5 30.03 -4.77 -6.30
N VAL A 6 29.05 -4.35 -5.51
CA VAL A 6 28.21 -5.23 -4.70
C VAL A 6 26.83 -5.21 -5.31
N ASN A 7 26.24 -6.38 -5.54
CA ASN A 7 24.84 -6.48 -5.94
C ASN A 7 23.94 -6.43 -4.71
N LEU A 8 22.85 -5.67 -4.81
CA LEU A 8 21.79 -5.62 -3.82
C LEU A 8 20.47 -5.91 -4.53
N SER A 9 19.82 -7.01 -4.19
CA SER A 9 18.51 -7.37 -4.72
C SER A 9 17.42 -6.89 -3.76
N VAL A 10 16.68 -5.85 -4.19
CA VAL A 10 15.53 -5.32 -3.48
C VAL A 10 14.29 -5.57 -4.31
N VAL A 11 13.35 -6.29 -3.75
CA VAL A 11 12.10 -6.64 -4.45
C VAL A 11 10.89 -6.11 -3.72
N SER A 12 9.77 -6.04 -4.42
CA SER A 12 8.54 -5.55 -3.86
C SER A 12 7.34 -6.30 -4.42
N VAL A 13 6.30 -6.42 -3.61
CA VAL A 13 4.97 -6.74 -4.12
C VAL A 13 4.50 -5.64 -5.07
N ALA A 14 3.71 -6.03 -6.07
CA ALA A 14 3.20 -5.11 -7.09
C ALA A 14 2.58 -3.85 -6.47
N PHE A 15 2.74 -2.72 -7.15
CA PHE A 15 2.34 -1.37 -6.79
C PHE A 15 3.19 -0.70 -5.69
N VAL A 16 3.51 -1.36 -4.57
CA VAL A 16 4.36 -0.76 -3.52
C VAL A 16 5.75 -0.45 -4.08
N GLY A 17 6.28 -1.33 -4.94
CA GLY A 17 7.55 -1.14 -5.61
C GLY A 17 7.60 0.07 -6.51
N SER A 18 6.65 0.19 -7.41
CA SER A 18 6.60 1.29 -8.37
C SER A 18 6.54 2.66 -7.70
N PHE A 19 5.82 2.76 -6.59
CA PHE A 19 5.64 4.02 -5.88
C PHE A 19 6.80 4.35 -4.93
N VAL A 20 7.25 3.37 -4.15
CA VAL A 20 8.22 3.59 -3.07
C VAL A 20 9.65 3.40 -3.56
N LEU A 21 9.92 2.26 -4.22
CA LEU A 21 11.30 1.89 -4.57
C LEU A 21 11.92 2.80 -5.63
N GLY A 22 11.15 3.29 -6.60
CA GLY A 22 11.68 4.12 -7.68
C GLY A 22 12.43 5.36 -7.18
N GLY A 23 11.84 6.09 -6.22
CA GLY A 23 12.48 7.26 -5.60
C GLY A 23 13.69 6.90 -4.75
N LEU A 24 13.57 5.84 -3.94
CA LEU A 24 14.65 5.37 -3.07
C LEU A 24 15.89 4.92 -3.86
N LEU A 25 15.69 4.30 -5.02
CA LEU A 25 16.79 3.85 -5.86
C LEU A 25 17.61 4.98 -6.45
N ILE A 26 16.95 6.01 -6.95
CA ILE A 26 17.65 7.18 -7.48
C ILE A 26 18.54 7.77 -6.39
N LEU A 27 18.00 7.92 -5.19
CA LEU A 27 18.75 8.42 -4.03
C LEU A 27 19.91 7.48 -3.66
N PHE A 28 19.66 6.16 -3.66
CA PHE A 28 20.66 5.17 -3.31
C PHE A 28 21.81 5.12 -4.34
N LYS A 29 21.49 5.06 -5.64
CA LYS A 29 22.49 5.07 -6.72
C LYS A 29 23.34 6.33 -6.72
N ASN A 30 22.74 7.49 -6.45
CA ASN A 30 23.48 8.76 -6.35
C ASN A 30 24.46 8.74 -5.19
N LYS A 31 24.10 8.13 -4.07
CA LYS A 31 24.92 8.07 -2.86
C LYS A 31 25.97 6.95 -2.91
N TYR A 32 25.66 5.85 -3.58
CA TYR A 32 26.48 4.64 -3.65
C TYR A 32 26.62 4.13 -5.10
N PRO A 33 27.31 4.87 -5.99
CA PRO A 33 27.38 4.54 -7.42
C PRO A 33 28.04 3.20 -7.72
N GLY A 34 28.83 2.66 -6.79
CA GLY A 34 29.47 1.34 -6.93
C GLY A 34 28.57 0.15 -6.58
N VAL A 35 27.33 0.40 -6.12
CA VAL A 35 26.37 -0.68 -5.78
C VAL A 35 25.40 -0.84 -6.94
N SER A 36 25.34 -2.06 -7.51
CA SER A 36 24.28 -2.43 -8.45
C SER A 36 23.04 -2.83 -7.66
N VAL A 37 21.90 -2.20 -7.94
CA VAL A 37 20.64 -2.54 -7.33
C VAL A 37 19.70 -3.12 -8.36
N GLU A 38 19.25 -4.33 -8.12
CA GLU A 38 18.24 -5.00 -8.93
C GLU A 38 16.86 -4.87 -8.26
N ILE A 39 15.86 -4.50 -9.07
CA ILE A 39 14.48 -4.45 -8.60
C ILE A 39 13.65 -5.42 -9.40
N HIS A 40 12.88 -6.20 -8.68
CA HIS A 40 11.88 -7.08 -9.25
C HIS A 40 10.54 -6.87 -8.54
N GLU A 41 9.48 -6.92 -9.31
CA GLU A 41 8.13 -7.02 -8.80
C GLU A 41 7.60 -8.44 -9.05
N GLY A 42 6.84 -8.97 -8.10
CA GLY A 42 6.29 -10.30 -8.23
C GLY A 42 5.16 -10.56 -7.24
N ASN A 43 4.64 -11.77 -7.28
CA ASN A 43 3.70 -12.19 -6.26
C ASN A 43 4.42 -12.52 -4.95
N ILE A 44 3.74 -12.31 -3.84
CA ILE A 44 4.34 -12.44 -2.51
C ILE A 44 4.92 -13.83 -2.23
N ARG A 45 4.34 -14.90 -2.79
CA ARG A 45 4.81 -16.28 -2.59
C ARG A 45 6.18 -16.50 -3.23
N GLU A 46 6.35 -16.08 -4.47
CA GLU A 46 7.62 -16.19 -5.20
C GLU A 46 8.70 -15.33 -4.57
N LEU A 47 8.35 -14.08 -4.20
CA LEU A 47 9.30 -13.15 -3.58
C LEU A 47 9.78 -13.64 -2.21
N ARG A 48 8.90 -14.25 -1.42
CA ARG A 48 9.28 -14.86 -0.14
C ARG A 48 10.16 -16.10 -0.31
N ALA A 49 9.87 -16.92 -1.31
CA ALA A 49 10.74 -18.05 -1.63
C ALA A 49 12.16 -17.56 -1.96
N GLY A 50 12.29 -16.52 -2.79
CA GLY A 50 13.57 -15.91 -3.11
C GLY A 50 14.27 -15.26 -1.91
N LEU A 51 13.52 -14.73 -0.94
CA LEU A 51 14.09 -14.22 0.30
C LEU A 51 14.69 -15.36 1.15
N LEU A 52 14.02 -16.51 1.20
CA LEU A 52 14.44 -17.66 2.00
C LEU A 52 15.58 -18.46 1.36
N ASP A 53 15.68 -18.49 0.04
CA ASP A 53 16.78 -19.16 -0.69
C ASP A 53 18.00 -18.25 -0.93
N ASP A 54 17.99 -17.05 -0.36
CA ASP A 54 19.06 -16.04 -0.44
C ASP A 54 19.25 -15.38 -1.82
N SER A 55 18.37 -15.60 -2.80
CA SER A 55 18.40 -14.90 -4.09
C SER A 55 17.93 -13.45 -3.98
N ILE A 56 17.15 -13.12 -2.94
CA ILE A 56 16.67 -11.79 -2.63
C ILE A 56 17.23 -11.33 -1.28
N ASP A 57 17.71 -10.10 -1.22
CA ASP A 57 18.27 -9.50 -0.01
C ASP A 57 17.21 -8.86 0.89
N LEU A 58 16.36 -8.03 0.28
CA LEU A 58 15.33 -7.25 0.94
C LEU A 58 14.01 -7.32 0.18
N LEU A 59 12.92 -7.48 0.90
CA LEU A 59 11.57 -7.50 0.36
C LEU A 59 10.73 -6.39 0.98
N LEU A 60 10.18 -5.50 0.16
CA LEU A 60 9.20 -4.52 0.58
C LEU A 60 7.79 -5.12 0.43
N GLU A 61 7.09 -5.28 1.53
CA GLU A 61 5.79 -5.94 1.57
C GLU A 61 4.82 -5.26 2.55
N THR A 62 3.55 -5.56 2.39
CA THR A 62 2.51 -5.14 3.33
C THR A 62 2.23 -6.24 4.34
N ALA A 63 1.71 -5.87 5.51
CA ALA A 63 1.55 -6.74 6.66
C ALA A 63 0.83 -8.06 6.34
N ILE A 64 1.62 -9.09 6.12
CA ILE A 64 1.19 -10.48 6.14
C ILE A 64 1.88 -11.11 7.35
N PRO A 65 1.25 -12.04 8.07
CA PRO A 65 1.90 -12.72 9.17
C PRO A 65 3.27 -13.25 8.73
N ALA A 66 4.33 -12.74 9.33
CA ALA A 66 5.66 -13.23 9.10
C ALA A 66 5.81 -14.55 9.85
N GLY A 67 6.41 -15.55 9.21
CA GLY A 67 6.92 -16.72 9.92
C GLY A 67 8.17 -16.33 10.72
N ASP A 68 8.61 -17.22 11.61
CA ASP A 68 9.82 -17.02 12.44
C ASP A 68 11.13 -16.95 11.64
N GLU A 69 11.05 -17.18 10.33
CA GLU A 69 12.20 -17.22 9.41
C GLU A 69 12.66 -15.87 8.89
N VAL A 70 11.90 -14.80 9.19
CA VAL A 70 12.18 -13.45 8.69
C VAL A 70 12.26 -12.42 9.80
N GLU A 71 13.02 -11.36 9.54
CA GLU A 71 13.06 -10.15 10.34
C GLU A 71 12.40 -9.02 9.56
N ARG A 72 11.55 -8.25 10.22
CA ARG A 72 10.81 -7.14 9.61
C ARG A 72 11.16 -5.82 10.27
N TYR A 73 11.17 -4.80 9.44
CA TYR A 73 11.37 -3.42 9.85
C TYR A 73 10.21 -2.58 9.34
N LEU A 74 9.54 -1.84 10.21
CA LEU A 74 8.50 -0.94 9.77
C LEU A 74 9.12 0.16 8.90
N TYR A 75 8.64 0.26 7.68
CA TYR A 75 9.05 1.30 6.74
C TYR A 75 8.11 2.50 6.78
N ASP A 76 6.80 2.25 6.63
CA ASP A 76 5.78 3.30 6.59
C ASP A 76 4.38 2.71 6.86
N TYR A 77 3.40 3.58 6.85
CA TYR A 77 1.98 3.25 6.91
C TYR A 77 1.27 3.81 5.69
N GLU A 78 0.33 3.04 5.17
CA GLU A 78 -0.62 3.53 4.18
C GLU A 78 -2.05 3.43 4.69
N GLN A 79 -2.92 4.24 4.11
CA GLN A 79 -4.32 4.27 4.46
C GLN A 79 -5.16 3.85 3.26
N ILE A 80 -6.08 2.91 3.50
CA ILE A 80 -7.17 2.62 2.58
C ILE A 80 -8.25 3.66 2.80
N ILE A 81 -8.72 4.25 1.71
CA ILE A 81 -9.82 5.22 1.68
C ILE A 81 -10.85 4.77 0.65
N LEU A 82 -12.06 5.35 0.72
CA LEU A 82 -13.06 5.14 -0.32
C LEU A 82 -12.91 6.18 -1.44
N ALA A 83 -13.04 5.71 -2.67
CA ALA A 83 -13.27 6.53 -3.85
C ALA A 83 -14.71 6.23 -4.35
N VAL A 84 -15.59 7.21 -4.21
CA VAL A 84 -17.02 7.09 -4.51
C VAL A 84 -17.35 7.93 -5.71
N PRO A 85 -18.03 7.39 -6.75
CA PRO A 85 -18.47 8.19 -7.89
C PRO A 85 -19.26 9.43 -7.42
N ALA A 86 -18.88 10.60 -7.93
CA ALA A 86 -19.44 11.87 -7.48
C ALA A 86 -20.96 11.97 -7.68
N GLU A 87 -21.49 11.28 -8.70
CA GLU A 87 -22.91 11.23 -9.04
C GLU A 87 -23.76 10.37 -8.10
N PHE A 88 -23.15 9.57 -7.22
CA PHE A 88 -23.91 8.73 -6.30
C PHE A 88 -24.70 9.57 -5.29
N GLU A 89 -26.00 9.31 -5.20
CA GLU A 89 -26.94 10.07 -4.33
C GLU A 89 -26.54 10.05 -2.84
N VAL A 90 -25.86 8.98 -2.39
CA VAL A 90 -25.35 8.87 -1.02
C VAL A 90 -24.45 10.04 -0.63
N ASN A 91 -23.71 10.60 -1.57
CA ASN A 91 -22.81 11.74 -1.35
C ASN A 91 -23.54 12.97 -0.81
N LYS A 92 -24.79 13.17 -1.19
CA LYS A 92 -25.58 14.35 -0.73
C LYS A 92 -25.79 14.36 0.79
N LYS A 93 -25.86 13.16 1.40
CA LYS A 93 -26.06 13.00 2.84
C LYS A 93 -24.76 12.99 3.64
N LEU A 94 -23.62 12.88 2.97
CA LEU A 94 -22.30 12.66 3.59
C LEU A 94 -21.35 13.85 3.40
N ARG A 95 -21.86 15.04 3.12
CA ARG A 95 -21.03 16.24 2.79
C ARG A 95 -19.98 16.57 3.86
N SER A 96 -20.31 16.39 5.14
CA SER A 96 -19.39 16.67 6.26
C SER A 96 -18.21 15.70 6.38
N PHE A 97 -18.26 14.57 5.68
CA PHE A 97 -17.22 13.54 5.69
C PHE A 97 -16.34 13.55 4.45
N GLN A 98 -16.67 14.38 3.46
CA GLN A 98 -16.00 14.40 2.17
C GLN A 98 -14.61 15.01 2.25
N MET A 99 -13.68 14.43 1.51
CA MET A 99 -12.35 14.98 1.25
C MET A 99 -12.25 15.35 -0.23
N ALA A 100 -11.68 16.51 -0.51
CA ALA A 100 -11.22 16.86 -1.86
C ALA A 100 -10.00 15.98 -2.24
N PHE A 101 -9.73 15.87 -3.54
CA PHE A 101 -8.59 15.11 -4.04
C PHE A 101 -7.26 15.47 -3.34
N ALA A 102 -6.94 16.76 -3.26
CA ALA A 102 -5.72 17.21 -2.61
C ALA A 102 -5.67 16.82 -1.13
N GLN A 103 -6.78 16.94 -0.39
CA GLN A 103 -6.86 16.52 1.01
C GLN A 103 -6.60 15.01 1.17
N ALA A 104 -7.21 14.20 0.32
CA ALA A 104 -7.05 12.75 0.34
C ALA A 104 -5.62 12.33 -0.05
N ARG A 105 -5.04 12.96 -1.10
CA ARG A 105 -3.66 12.72 -1.54
C ARG A 105 -2.64 13.09 -0.45
N ASP A 106 -2.80 14.26 0.16
CA ASP A 106 -1.82 14.83 1.10
C ASP A 106 -1.99 14.31 2.53
N GLY A 107 -2.95 13.40 2.74
CA GLY A 107 -3.09 12.67 4.00
C GLY A 107 -3.90 13.39 5.07
N ALA A 108 -4.83 14.28 4.72
CA ALA A 108 -5.72 14.98 5.66
C ALA A 108 -6.50 14.01 6.58
N PHE A 109 -6.77 12.78 6.13
CA PHE A 109 -7.40 11.73 6.93
C PHE A 109 -6.59 11.32 8.18
N ARG A 110 -5.30 11.66 8.27
CA ARG A 110 -4.48 11.39 9.45
C ARG A 110 -4.81 12.35 10.59
N GLY A 111 -5.35 13.52 10.27
CA GLY A 111 -5.77 14.53 11.23
C GLY A 111 -7.12 14.22 11.88
N LYS A 112 -7.46 15.03 12.91
CA LYS A 112 -8.76 14.95 13.60
C LYS A 112 -9.86 15.71 12.89
N ASP A 113 -9.52 16.57 11.95
CA ASP A 113 -10.47 17.47 11.26
C ASP A 113 -11.34 16.72 10.25
N VAL A 114 -10.83 15.60 9.70
CA VAL A 114 -11.59 14.74 8.81
C VAL A 114 -12.19 13.59 9.63
N GLN A 115 -13.51 13.62 9.74
CA GLN A 115 -14.24 12.55 10.42
C GLN A 115 -14.37 11.30 9.55
N PRO A 116 -14.25 10.10 10.11
CA PRO A 116 -14.49 8.86 9.37
C PRO A 116 -15.95 8.78 8.96
N VAL A 117 -16.18 8.37 7.71
CA VAL A 117 -17.54 8.19 7.19
C VAL A 117 -18.22 6.98 7.84
N PRO A 118 -19.52 7.06 8.14
CA PRO A 118 -20.29 5.89 8.57
C PRO A 118 -20.43 4.92 7.39
N MET A 119 -19.61 3.88 7.36
CA MET A 119 -19.53 2.90 6.25
C MET A 119 -20.90 2.28 5.91
N GLN A 120 -21.77 2.12 6.89
CA GLN A 120 -23.12 1.58 6.69
C GLN A 120 -23.97 2.40 5.70
N ALA A 121 -23.65 3.68 5.49
CA ALA A 121 -24.32 4.51 4.50
C ALA A 121 -24.20 3.97 3.08
N PHE A 122 -23.17 3.18 2.79
CA PHE A 122 -22.89 2.62 1.47
C PHE A 122 -23.44 1.21 1.25
N ARG A 123 -24.20 0.65 2.20
CA ARG A 123 -24.67 -0.74 2.17
C ARG A 123 -25.43 -1.14 0.89
N ASP A 124 -26.11 -0.16 0.29
CA ASP A 124 -26.92 -0.39 -0.91
C ASP A 124 -26.23 0.04 -2.21
N CYS A 125 -25.01 0.56 -2.12
CA CYS A 125 -24.22 0.97 -3.27
C CYS A 125 -23.47 -0.22 -3.91
N PRO A 126 -23.21 -0.17 -5.22
CA PRO A 126 -22.34 -1.12 -5.88
C PRO A 126 -20.87 -0.87 -5.52
N PHE A 127 -20.11 -1.95 -5.34
CA PHE A 127 -18.68 -1.92 -5.05
C PHE A 127 -17.85 -2.58 -6.15
N ILE A 128 -16.62 -2.11 -6.29
CA ILE A 128 -15.58 -2.71 -7.10
C ILE A 128 -14.51 -3.24 -6.14
N PHE A 129 -14.26 -4.54 -6.18
CA PHE A 129 -13.28 -5.18 -5.32
C PHE A 129 -12.06 -5.65 -6.11
N LEU A 130 -10.95 -5.79 -5.44
CA LEU A 130 -9.84 -6.56 -5.94
C LEU A 130 -10.10 -8.06 -5.71
N LYS A 131 -9.44 -8.92 -6.48
CA LYS A 131 -9.53 -10.39 -6.32
C LYS A 131 -8.99 -10.83 -4.95
N GLU A 132 -9.39 -12.02 -4.53
CA GLU A 132 -9.16 -12.53 -3.16
C GLU A 132 -7.69 -12.67 -2.78
N GLU A 133 -6.79 -12.84 -3.75
CA GLU A 133 -5.35 -12.89 -3.51
C GLU A 133 -4.76 -11.55 -3.07
N ASN A 134 -5.51 -10.47 -3.24
CA ASN A 134 -5.07 -9.14 -2.83
C ASN A 134 -5.51 -8.85 -1.38
N ASP A 135 -4.57 -8.44 -0.55
CA ASP A 135 -4.79 -8.06 0.83
C ASP A 135 -5.91 -7.00 1.01
N ILE A 136 -6.04 -6.07 0.06
CA ILE A 136 -7.10 -5.05 0.09
C ILE A 136 -8.48 -5.71 -0.01
N CYS A 137 -8.66 -6.80 -0.74
CA CYS A 137 -9.94 -7.49 -0.82
C CYS A 137 -10.41 -7.99 0.56
N MET A 138 -9.55 -8.70 1.27
CA MET A 138 -9.85 -9.22 2.60
C MET A 138 -10.17 -8.07 3.58
N ARG A 139 -9.38 -7.00 3.56
CA ARG A 139 -9.59 -5.82 4.39
C ARG A 139 -10.91 -5.12 4.08
N SER A 140 -11.21 -4.92 2.80
CA SER A 140 -12.45 -4.27 2.35
C SER A 140 -13.70 -5.04 2.77
N ARG A 141 -13.67 -6.38 2.65
CA ARG A 141 -14.75 -7.23 3.17
C ARG A 141 -14.90 -7.11 4.69
N GLY A 142 -13.78 -7.14 5.41
CA GLY A 142 -13.76 -6.98 6.86
C GLY A 142 -14.34 -5.64 7.30
N ILE A 143 -13.97 -4.55 6.64
CA ILE A 143 -14.49 -3.20 6.89
C ILE A 143 -16.03 -3.16 6.71
N CYS A 144 -16.54 -3.73 5.61
CA CYS A 144 -17.99 -3.78 5.38
C CYS A 144 -18.70 -4.63 6.43
N ARG A 145 -18.16 -5.79 6.79
CA ARG A 145 -18.72 -6.67 7.83
C ARG A 145 -18.73 -6.00 9.21
N ASN A 146 -17.64 -5.33 9.58
CA ASN A 146 -17.57 -4.59 10.84
C ASN A 146 -18.58 -3.44 10.88
N ALA A 147 -18.94 -2.89 9.72
CA ALA A 147 -20.03 -1.91 9.58
C ALA A 147 -21.43 -2.53 9.50
N GLY A 148 -21.57 -3.85 9.59
CA GLY A 148 -22.83 -4.56 9.65
C GLY A 148 -23.49 -4.83 8.31
N PHE A 149 -22.74 -4.94 7.21
CA PHE A 149 -23.29 -5.32 5.90
C PHE A 149 -22.32 -6.12 5.04
N GLU A 150 -22.88 -6.92 4.11
CA GLU A 150 -22.11 -7.55 3.03
C GLU A 150 -22.13 -6.64 1.80
N PRO A 151 -20.96 -6.36 1.17
CA PRO A 151 -20.89 -5.48 0.02
C PRO A 151 -21.53 -6.10 -1.23
N LYS A 152 -22.25 -5.28 -2.00
CA LYS A 152 -22.77 -5.63 -3.32
C LYS A 152 -21.65 -5.46 -4.34
N VAL A 153 -20.88 -6.51 -4.60
CA VAL A 153 -19.72 -6.45 -5.49
C VAL A 153 -20.16 -6.68 -6.93
N GLU A 154 -20.02 -5.66 -7.78
CA GLU A 154 -20.33 -5.73 -9.21
C GLU A 154 -19.17 -6.26 -10.03
N LEU A 155 -17.93 -5.95 -9.64
CA LEU A 155 -16.71 -6.30 -10.36
C LEU A 155 -15.61 -6.73 -9.42
N PHE A 156 -14.86 -7.77 -9.85
CA PHE A 156 -13.57 -8.14 -9.25
C PHE A 156 -12.46 -7.89 -10.26
N LEU A 157 -11.46 -7.13 -9.85
CA LEU A 157 -10.34 -6.68 -10.69
C LEU A 157 -8.99 -7.11 -10.09
N ASP A 158 -7.99 -7.24 -10.95
CA ASP A 158 -6.64 -7.62 -10.52
C ASP A 158 -5.83 -6.43 -9.97
N GLN A 159 -6.05 -5.23 -10.56
CA GLN A 159 -5.20 -4.07 -10.33
C GLN A 159 -5.96 -2.91 -9.69
N ILE A 160 -5.35 -2.33 -8.65
CA ILE A 160 -5.94 -1.19 -7.93
C ILE A 160 -6.07 0.06 -8.82
N MET A 161 -5.16 0.25 -9.75
CA MET A 161 -5.22 1.36 -10.71
C MET A 161 -6.44 1.23 -11.63
N THR A 162 -6.71 0.02 -12.10
CA THR A 162 -7.91 -0.27 -12.89
C THR A 162 -9.18 -0.02 -12.07
N SER A 163 -9.19 -0.45 -10.81
CA SER A 163 -10.29 -0.22 -9.88
C SER A 163 -10.60 1.28 -9.72
N PHE A 164 -9.56 2.11 -9.60
CA PHE A 164 -9.71 3.57 -9.55
C PHE A 164 -10.40 4.14 -10.80
N TYR A 165 -9.94 3.75 -12.00
CA TYR A 165 -10.51 4.26 -13.25
C TYR A 165 -11.93 3.73 -13.51
N VAL A 166 -12.24 2.51 -13.11
CA VAL A 166 -13.60 1.95 -13.20
C VAL A 166 -14.53 2.67 -12.22
N ALA A 167 -14.09 3.00 -11.01
CA ALA A 167 -14.85 3.85 -10.10
C ALA A 167 -15.07 5.26 -10.69
N LYS A 168 -14.03 5.85 -11.27
CA LYS A 168 -14.11 7.15 -11.96
C LYS A 168 -15.14 7.16 -13.09
N SER A 169 -15.40 6.03 -13.73
CA SER A 169 -16.44 5.91 -14.77
C SER A 169 -17.86 5.73 -14.22
N GLY A 170 -18.05 5.74 -12.90
CA GLY A 170 -19.37 5.66 -12.26
C GLY A 170 -19.83 4.23 -11.94
N SER A 171 -19.02 3.20 -12.16
CA SER A 171 -19.44 1.80 -12.04
C SER A 171 -19.59 1.28 -10.61
N GLY A 172 -19.01 1.96 -9.61
CA GLY A 172 -19.10 1.54 -8.21
C GLY A 172 -18.05 2.18 -7.33
N ILE A 173 -18.14 1.91 -6.03
CA ILE A 173 -17.23 2.40 -5.01
C ILE A 173 -15.97 1.53 -4.99
N ALA A 174 -14.79 2.14 -5.03
CA ALA A 174 -13.54 1.45 -4.89
C ALA A 174 -12.87 1.74 -3.55
N PHE A 175 -12.24 0.72 -2.97
CA PHE A 175 -11.26 0.87 -1.90
C PHE A 175 -9.89 1.09 -2.55
N ILE A 176 -9.29 2.23 -2.29
CA ILE A 176 -8.00 2.59 -2.85
C ILE A 176 -6.99 2.95 -1.77
N ARG A 177 -5.71 2.90 -2.10
CA ARG A 177 -4.66 3.46 -1.24
C ARG A 177 -4.57 4.95 -1.48
N ASN A 178 -4.42 5.72 -0.43
CA ASN A 178 -4.21 7.16 -0.57
C ASN A 178 -3.00 7.51 -1.44
N SER A 179 -1.94 6.71 -1.38
CA SER A 179 -0.72 6.88 -2.18
C SER A 179 -0.96 6.81 -3.70
N LEU A 180 -2.00 6.11 -4.14
CA LEU A 180 -2.40 6.06 -5.55
C LEU A 180 -2.71 7.46 -6.10
N LEU A 181 -3.26 8.35 -5.28
CA LEU A 181 -3.64 9.69 -5.70
C LEU A 181 -2.44 10.57 -6.12
N SER A 182 -1.23 10.20 -5.72
CA SER A 182 -0.01 10.88 -6.20
C SER A 182 0.40 10.46 -7.63
N LEU A 183 -0.21 9.40 -8.16
CA LEU A 183 0.09 8.85 -9.50
C LEU A 183 -0.97 9.20 -10.54
N VAL A 184 -2.08 9.79 -10.13
CA VAL A 184 -3.20 10.12 -11.00
C VAL A 184 -3.49 11.61 -10.96
N SER A 185 -4.13 12.11 -12.01
CA SER A 185 -4.59 13.50 -12.04
C SER A 185 -5.84 13.70 -11.21
N ASP A 186 -6.00 14.89 -10.67
CA ASP A 186 -7.21 15.33 -9.99
C ASP A 186 -8.44 15.16 -10.88
N THR A 187 -9.58 14.87 -10.26
CA THR A 187 -10.84 14.63 -10.96
C THR A 187 -12.03 14.96 -10.08
N ASP A 188 -13.01 15.64 -10.67
CA ASP A 188 -14.30 15.90 -10.02
C ASP A 188 -15.26 14.69 -10.10
N ALA A 189 -14.87 13.63 -10.79
CA ALA A 189 -15.68 12.42 -10.93
C ALA A 189 -15.74 11.53 -9.69
N LEU A 190 -14.86 11.77 -8.72
CA LEU A 190 -14.79 11.00 -7.47
C LEU A 190 -14.81 11.88 -6.25
N ILE A 191 -15.44 11.38 -5.19
CA ILE A 191 -15.40 11.93 -3.84
C ILE A 191 -14.71 10.93 -2.94
N TYR A 192 -13.87 11.41 -2.03
CA TYR A 192 -13.06 10.55 -1.16
C TYR A 192 -13.54 10.61 0.28
N TYR A 193 -13.45 9.48 0.97
CA TYR A 193 -13.86 9.37 2.36
C TYR A 193 -12.83 8.62 3.21
N LYS A 194 -12.62 9.12 4.41
CA LYS A 194 -11.84 8.45 5.45
C LYS A 194 -12.63 7.27 6.01
N ILE A 195 -11.99 6.13 6.14
CA ILE A 195 -12.52 4.94 6.80
C ILE A 195 -12.01 4.91 8.24
N GLY A 196 -12.92 4.70 9.21
CA GLY A 196 -12.57 4.66 10.63
C GLY A 196 -12.17 3.29 11.15
N ASP A 197 -12.36 2.23 10.36
CA ASP A 197 -12.02 0.87 10.76
C ASP A 197 -10.49 0.66 10.82
N PRO A 198 -9.94 -0.01 11.85
CA PRO A 198 -8.51 -0.31 11.95
C PRO A 198 -7.94 -1.06 10.73
N LEU A 199 -8.74 -1.89 10.06
CA LEU A 199 -8.33 -2.60 8.84
C LEU A 199 -7.95 -1.67 7.68
N ALA A 200 -8.41 -0.41 7.72
CA ALA A 200 -8.06 0.58 6.71
C ALA A 200 -6.60 1.07 6.82
N ARG A 201 -5.97 0.94 7.99
CA ARG A 201 -4.56 1.24 8.18
C ARG A 201 -3.73 0.00 7.88
N ARG A 202 -2.72 0.17 7.07
CA ARG A 202 -1.83 -0.90 6.65
C ARG A 202 -0.37 -0.52 6.85
N GLU A 203 0.40 -1.44 7.40
CA GLU A 203 1.83 -1.29 7.59
C GLU A 203 2.58 -1.77 6.35
N ILE A 204 3.65 -1.06 6.00
CA ILE A 204 4.60 -1.45 4.96
C ILE A 204 5.90 -1.83 5.66
N PHE A 205 6.38 -3.02 5.39
CA PHE A 205 7.60 -3.54 6.00
C PHE A 205 8.70 -3.74 4.98
N MET A 206 9.92 -3.46 5.41
CA MET A 206 11.11 -4.01 4.78
C MET A 206 11.47 -5.30 5.51
N THR A 207 11.52 -6.40 4.78
CA THR A 207 11.69 -7.75 5.33
C THR A 207 12.99 -8.36 4.81
N ARG A 208 13.71 -9.08 5.65
CA ARG A 208 14.88 -9.88 5.30
C ARG A 208 14.83 -11.26 5.93
N LYS A 209 15.60 -12.22 5.41
CA LYS A 209 15.76 -13.52 6.02
C LYS A 209 16.48 -13.41 7.37
N LYS A 210 15.93 -14.04 8.39
CA LYS A 210 16.52 -14.10 9.73
C LYS A 210 17.84 -14.88 9.72
N GLY A 211 18.81 -14.37 10.44
CA GLY A 211 20.13 -15.02 10.54
C GLY A 211 21.03 -14.86 9.32
N ARG A 212 20.55 -14.30 8.22
CA ARG A 212 21.41 -13.96 7.08
C ARG A 212 22.36 -12.83 7.44
N TYR A 213 23.61 -12.92 6.97
CA TYR A 213 24.58 -11.86 7.17
C TYR A 213 24.10 -10.52 6.60
N MET A 214 24.12 -9.47 7.42
CA MET A 214 23.80 -8.11 7.01
C MET A 214 24.97 -7.50 6.24
N THR A 215 24.82 -7.40 4.92
CA THR A 215 25.87 -6.76 4.10
C THR A 215 25.85 -5.24 4.33
N LYS A 216 26.99 -4.58 4.06
CA LYS A 216 27.08 -3.11 4.10
C LYS A 216 26.09 -2.42 3.15
N ALA A 217 25.81 -3.05 2.01
CA ALA A 217 24.83 -2.54 1.05
C ALA A 217 23.40 -2.61 1.59
N MET A 218 23.01 -3.74 2.21
CA MET A 218 21.72 -3.89 2.88
C MET A 218 21.56 -2.86 4.01
N GLU A 219 22.58 -2.75 4.87
CA GLU A 219 22.59 -1.78 5.96
C GLU A 219 22.44 -0.34 5.45
N ALA A 220 23.20 0.04 4.41
CA ALA A 220 23.14 1.35 3.81
C ALA A 220 21.76 1.65 3.20
N PHE A 221 21.14 0.66 2.57
CA PHE A 221 19.79 0.80 2.00
C PHE A 221 18.72 0.97 3.10
N LEU A 222 18.76 0.15 4.15
CA LEU A 222 17.86 0.26 5.30
C LEU A 222 17.98 1.65 5.97
N ARG A 223 19.21 2.12 6.18
CA ARG A 223 19.44 3.46 6.75
C ARG A 223 18.95 4.58 5.84
N LEU A 224 19.03 4.43 4.52
CA LEU A 224 18.43 5.37 3.57
C LEU A 224 16.90 5.41 3.71
N CYS A 225 16.29 4.28 4.02
CA CYS A 225 14.86 4.17 4.34
C CYS A 225 14.51 4.65 5.76
N HIS A 226 15.44 5.31 6.47
CA HIS A 226 15.29 5.69 7.89
C HIS A 226 15.02 4.53 8.85
N ILE A 227 15.38 3.32 8.44
CA ILE A 227 15.28 2.10 9.24
C ILE A 227 16.56 1.90 10.04
N ARG A 228 16.42 1.49 11.29
CA ARG A 228 17.54 1.07 12.15
C ARG A 228 17.72 -0.45 12.04
N PRO A 229 18.79 -0.92 11.38
CA PRO A 229 18.98 -2.36 11.14
C PRO A 229 19.12 -3.20 12.42
N GLU A 230 19.48 -2.54 13.52
CA GLU A 230 19.67 -3.20 14.83
C GLU A 230 18.35 -3.42 15.60
N LYS A 231 17.23 -2.93 15.06
CA LYS A 231 15.91 -2.98 15.73
C LYS A 231 14.83 -3.51 14.80
N PRO A 232 14.82 -4.80 14.49
CA PRO A 232 13.65 -5.40 13.84
C PRO A 232 12.43 -5.33 14.77
N ILE A 233 11.25 -5.42 14.19
CA ILE A 233 10.00 -5.53 14.96
C ILE A 233 9.88 -7.00 15.42
N GLU A 234 9.52 -7.20 16.66
CA GLU A 234 9.23 -8.51 17.26
C GLU A 234 7.97 -9.15 16.69
#